data_840b30608f8e9a6657b2ec619cc23c91
#
_entry.id   840b30608f8e9a6657b2ec619cc23c91
#
_cell.length_a   1.000
_cell.length_b   1.000
_cell.length_c   1.000
_cell.angle_alpha   90.00
_cell.angle_beta   90.00
_cell.angle_gamma   90.00
#
_symmetry.space_group_name_H-M   'P 1'
#
loop_
_entity.id
_entity.type
_entity.pdbx_description
1 polymer ?
#
loop_
_entity_poly.entity_id
_entity_poly.type
_entity_poly.pdbx_seq_one_letter_code
_entity_poly.pdbx_strand_id
1 'polypeptide(L)' 'MPVAEKEWENRVKGLLKAELKRRDITYAQLVGKLADIGVMDSEPNIRNKISRGKFTGVFLLQCLEAIGVSSLHLRD' A
#
# COMPACT_ATOMS: atom_id res chain seq x y z
N MET A 1 18.19 20.28 -3.20
CA MET A 1 17.12 20.50 -2.24
C MET A 1 16.60 19.19 -1.68
N PRO A 2 16.66 19.00 -0.39
CA PRO A 2 16.04 17.80 0.16
C PRO A 2 14.52 17.85 -0.01
N VAL A 3 13.95 16.73 -0.34
CA VAL A 3 12.49 16.59 -0.46
C VAL A 3 11.92 16.46 0.95
N ALA A 4 10.86 17.21 1.25
CA ALA A 4 10.21 17.13 2.55
C ALA A 4 9.68 15.71 2.78
N GLU A 5 9.71 15.25 4.02
CA GLU A 5 9.24 13.92 4.37
C GLU A 5 7.80 13.68 3.91
N LYS A 6 6.97 14.71 3.99
CA LYS A 6 5.59 14.61 3.54
C LYS A 6 5.48 14.28 2.06
N GLU A 7 6.41 14.76 1.25
CA GLU A 7 6.41 14.44 -0.17
C GLU A 7 6.74 12.97 -0.41
N TRP A 8 7.65 12.41 0.38
CA TRP A 8 7.95 10.98 0.30
C TRP A 8 6.76 10.15 0.74
N GLU A 9 6.06 10.58 1.80
CA GLU A 9 4.84 9.93 2.25
C GLU A 9 3.77 9.96 1.16
N ASN A 10 3.61 11.10 0.48
CA ASN A 10 2.64 11.21 -0.61
C ASN A 10 3.02 10.30 -1.78
N ARG A 11 4.32 10.18 -2.07
CA ARG A 11 4.78 9.33 -3.16
C ARG A 11 4.50 7.86 -2.88
N VAL A 12 4.85 7.37 -1.69
CA VAL A 12 4.64 5.96 -1.37
C VAL A 12 3.15 5.64 -1.27
N LYS A 13 2.37 6.56 -0.71
CA LYS A 13 0.92 6.42 -0.68
C LYS A 13 0.35 6.33 -2.08
N GLY A 14 0.80 7.20 -2.97
CA GLY A 14 0.34 7.23 -4.36
C GLY A 14 0.69 5.94 -5.10
N LEU A 15 1.89 5.41 -4.89
CA LEU A 15 2.30 4.16 -5.52
C LEU A 15 1.37 3.01 -5.11
N LEU A 16 1.11 2.89 -3.82
CA LEU A 16 0.26 1.79 -3.34
C LEU A 16 -1.18 1.96 -3.80
N LYS A 17 -1.72 3.18 -3.69
CA LYS A 17 -3.09 3.44 -4.13
C LYS A 17 -3.26 3.20 -5.63
N ALA A 18 -2.26 3.54 -6.43
CA ALA A 18 -2.30 3.31 -7.87
C ALA A 18 -2.36 1.81 -8.19
N GLU A 19 -1.60 0.99 -7.46
CA GLU A 19 -1.62 -0.45 -7.68
C GLU A 19 -2.97 -1.06 -7.30
N LEU A 20 -3.55 -0.58 -6.20
CA LEU A 20 -4.88 -1.04 -5.78
C LEU A 20 -5.93 -0.65 -6.82
N LYS A 21 -5.88 0.60 -7.29
CA LYS A 21 -6.84 1.09 -8.27
C LYS A 21 -6.71 0.38 -9.60
N ARG A 22 -5.49 0.14 -10.05
CA ARG A 22 -5.24 -0.55 -11.31
C ARG A 22 -5.83 -1.95 -11.30
N ARG A 23 -5.86 -2.59 -10.14
CA ARG A 23 -6.38 -3.94 -9.96
C ARG A 23 -7.81 -3.97 -9.45
N ASP A 24 -8.41 -2.79 -9.27
CA ASP A 24 -9.78 -2.64 -8.78
C ASP A 24 -10.00 -3.34 -7.44
N ILE A 25 -9.06 -3.12 -6.51
CA ILE A 25 -9.10 -3.74 -5.19
C ILE A 25 -9.47 -2.68 -4.15
N THR A 26 -10.52 -2.96 -3.40
CA THR A 26 -10.94 -2.10 -2.29
C THR A 26 -10.14 -2.43 -1.03
N TYR A 27 -10.20 -1.55 -0.03
CA TYR A 27 -9.56 -1.83 1.26
C TYR A 27 -10.15 -3.07 1.92
N ALA A 28 -11.47 -3.26 1.79
CA ALA A 28 -12.12 -4.45 2.33
C ALA A 28 -11.56 -5.72 1.69
N GLN A 29 -11.37 -5.69 0.37
CA GLN A 29 -10.78 -6.84 -0.34
C GLN A 29 -9.32 -7.03 0.04
N LEU A 30 -8.59 -5.94 0.29
CA LEU A 30 -7.20 -6.02 0.70
C LEU A 30 -7.05 -6.74 2.05
N VAL A 31 -7.99 -6.53 2.97
CA VAL A 31 -8.00 -7.27 4.25
C VAL A 31 -7.96 -8.77 3.99
N GLY A 32 -8.83 -9.26 3.10
CA GLY A 32 -8.89 -10.69 2.78
C GLY A 32 -7.62 -11.18 2.10
N LYS A 33 -7.08 -10.38 1.18
CA LYS A 33 -5.87 -10.76 0.46
C LYS A 33 -4.65 -10.81 1.38
N LEU A 34 -4.56 -9.89 2.31
CA LEU A 34 -3.50 -9.92 3.33
C LEU A 34 -3.66 -11.16 4.22
N ALA A 35 -4.89 -11.47 4.62
CA ALA A 35 -5.15 -12.65 5.44
C ALA A 35 -4.70 -13.92 4.72
N ASP A 36 -4.86 -13.98 3.40
CA ASP A 36 -4.45 -15.13 2.60
C ASP A 36 -2.95 -15.39 2.67
N ILE A 37 -2.15 -14.36 2.92
CA ILE A 37 -0.71 -14.53 3.09
C ILE A 37 -0.29 -14.48 4.57
N GLY A 38 -1.24 -14.61 5.47
CA GLY A 38 -0.97 -14.69 6.90
C GLY A 38 -0.83 -13.35 7.61
N VAL A 39 -1.25 -12.26 6.98
CA VAL A 39 -1.16 -10.92 7.57
C VAL A 39 -2.56 -10.49 8.00
N MET A 40 -2.76 -10.41 9.32
CA MET A 40 -4.06 -10.05 9.87
C MET A 40 -4.09 -8.58 10.23
N ASP A 41 -5.00 -7.84 9.61
CA ASP A 41 -5.17 -6.43 9.89
C ASP A 41 -6.64 -6.05 9.65
N SER A 42 -7.06 -4.91 10.17
CA SER A 42 -8.44 -4.45 10.00
C SER A 42 -8.52 -3.42 8.89
N GLU A 43 -9.70 -3.28 8.31
CA GLU A 43 -9.91 -2.28 7.26
C GLU A 43 -9.62 -0.86 7.76
N PRO A 44 -10.11 -0.43 8.96
CA PRO A 44 -9.78 0.90 9.45
C PRO A 44 -8.30 1.14 9.62
N ASN A 45 -7.55 0.14 10.13
CA ASN A 45 -6.10 0.29 10.29
C ASN A 45 -5.40 0.43 8.94
N ILE A 46 -5.78 -0.40 7.99
CA ILE A 46 -5.22 -0.36 6.64
C ILE A 46 -5.50 1.01 6.00
N ARG A 47 -6.76 1.46 6.09
CA ARG A 47 -7.14 2.76 5.54
C ARG A 47 -6.32 3.90 6.16
N ASN A 48 -6.15 3.87 7.48
CA ASN A 48 -5.36 4.89 8.17
C ASN A 48 -3.89 4.87 7.76
N LYS A 49 -3.30 3.68 7.69
CA LYS A 49 -1.90 3.56 7.28
C LYS A 49 -1.69 4.13 5.88
N ILE A 50 -2.53 3.72 4.95
CA ILE A 50 -2.37 4.14 3.56
C ILE A 50 -2.66 5.63 3.40
N SER A 51 -3.72 6.14 4.04
CA SER A 51 -4.07 7.55 3.89
C SER A 51 -3.01 8.48 4.46
N ARG A 52 -2.28 8.05 5.48
CA ARG A 52 -1.19 8.85 6.05
C ARG A 52 0.10 8.74 5.27
N GLY A 53 0.30 7.64 4.55
CA GLY A 53 1.56 7.38 3.88
C GLY A 53 2.69 7.12 4.84
N LYS A 54 2.38 6.77 6.09
CA LYS A 54 3.38 6.55 7.15
C LYS A 54 3.40 5.09 7.57
N PHE A 55 3.51 4.23 6.61
CA PHE A 55 3.58 2.81 6.89
C PHE A 55 5.00 2.30 6.64
N THR A 56 5.29 1.13 7.20
CA THR A 56 6.62 0.53 7.08
C THR A 56 6.83 -0.08 5.69
N GLY A 57 8.08 -0.29 5.33
CA GLY A 57 8.41 -1.03 4.12
C GLY A 57 7.87 -2.44 4.18
N VAL A 58 7.82 -3.03 5.39
CA VAL A 58 7.24 -4.36 5.58
C VAL A 58 5.78 -4.37 5.16
N PHE A 59 5.00 -3.40 5.63
CA PHE A 59 3.59 -3.31 5.27
C PHE A 59 3.41 -3.11 3.77
N LEU A 60 4.23 -2.25 3.17
CA LEU A 60 4.19 -2.02 1.72
C LEU A 60 4.42 -3.31 0.96
N LEU A 61 5.47 -4.05 1.32
CA LEU A 61 5.79 -5.29 0.65
C LEU A 61 4.68 -6.34 0.83
N GLN A 62 4.11 -6.42 2.03
CA GLN A 62 3.00 -7.33 2.29
C GLN A 62 1.79 -7.02 1.40
N CYS A 63 1.45 -5.74 1.26
CA CYS A 63 0.35 -5.33 0.39
C CYS A 63 0.62 -5.67 -1.06
N LEU A 64 1.81 -5.35 -1.55
CA LEU A 64 2.17 -5.61 -2.94
C LEU A 64 2.15 -7.10 -3.24
N GLU A 65 2.66 -7.91 -2.34
CA GLU A 65 2.64 -9.37 -2.48
C GLU A 65 1.19 -9.87 -2.49
N ALA A 66 0.37 -9.38 -1.57
CA ALA A 66 -1.01 -9.83 -1.43
C ALA A 66 -1.84 -9.56 -2.69
N ILE A 67 -1.56 -8.47 -3.39
CA ILE A 67 -2.32 -8.12 -4.61
C ILE A 67 -1.63 -8.57 -5.90
N GLY A 68 -0.53 -9.30 -5.78
CA GLY A 68 0.11 -9.93 -6.94
C GLY A 68 1.01 -9.02 -7.76
N VAL A 69 1.58 -7.99 -7.15
CA VAL A 69 2.51 -7.11 -7.85
C VAL A 69 3.87 -7.78 -7.91
N SER A 70 4.36 -8.05 -9.11
CA SER A 70 5.67 -8.66 -9.29
C SER A 70 6.76 -7.64 -9.59
N SER A 71 6.40 -6.45 -10.01
CA SER A 71 7.37 -5.37 -10.19
C SER A 71 6.70 -4.04 -9.92
N LEU A 72 7.45 -3.12 -9.34
CA LEU A 72 6.94 -1.80 -8.96
C LEU A 72 7.71 -0.73 -9.74
N HIS A 73 6.97 0.14 -10.42
CA HIS A 73 7.56 1.23 -11.17
C HIS A 73 7.56 2.49 -10.31
N LEU A 74 8.73 3.04 -10.04
CA LEU A 74 8.86 4.26 -9.26
C LEU A 74 8.55 5.51 -10.07
N ARG A 75 8.73 5.43 -11.38
CA ARG A 75 8.36 6.49 -12.32
C ARG A 75 8.09 5.90 -13.69
N ASP A 76 7.32 6.62 -14.47
CA ASP A 76 6.96 6.19 -15.82
C ASP A 76 8.08 6.44 -16.80
#